data_748dfb52c7c434ef41a24a119461bba0
#
_entry.id   748dfb52c7c434ef41a24a119461bba0
#
_cell.length_a   1.000
_cell.length_b   1.000
_cell.length_c   1.000
_cell.angle_alpha   90.00
_cell.angle_beta   90.00
_cell.angle_gamma   90.00
#
_symmetry.space_group_name_H-M   'P 1'
#
loop_
_entity.id
_entity.type
_entity.pdbx_description
1 polymer ?
#
loop_
_entity_poly.entity_id
_entity_poly.type
_entity_poly.pdbx_seq_one_letter_code
_entity_poly.pdbx_strand_id
1 'polypeptide(L)'
;MTDVRLAAPADVIVFWREAGRDRWYRHDVTFDAEIRSRFLATWQRAAAGELSSWEASDEGALALTIVLDQFPRNLFRNDARTFSTDPLAREVASRAIDRGVDARVDPLLREFLYLPFEHSEHLADQQRCVALFRQCGGHPDNLKYAEDHADIIRRFGRFPHRNRVLGRETTAEEQAFLDAGGFSG
;
A
#
# COMPACT_ATOMS: atom_id res chain seq x y z
N MET A 1 -28.77 -11.03 -12.22
CA MET A 1 -27.69 -10.26 -11.57
C MET A 1 -27.05 -11.22 -10.58
N THR A 2 -25.87 -11.71 -10.87
CA THR A 2 -25.08 -12.52 -9.93
C THR A 2 -24.73 -11.65 -8.74
N ASP A 3 -25.23 -12.03 -7.59
CA ASP A 3 -24.90 -11.38 -6.30
C ASP A 3 -23.39 -11.55 -6.08
N VAL A 4 -22.63 -10.51 -6.35
CA VAL A 4 -21.17 -10.53 -6.16
C VAL A 4 -20.93 -10.47 -4.67
N ARG A 5 -20.65 -11.63 -4.07
CA ARG A 5 -20.33 -11.75 -2.66
C ARG A 5 -19.10 -10.87 -2.35
N LEU A 6 -19.30 -9.86 -1.50
CA LEU A 6 -18.18 -9.07 -0.97
C LEU A 6 -17.36 -9.92 0.00
N ALA A 7 -16.05 -9.76 -0.06
CA ALA A 7 -15.16 -10.38 0.90
C ALA A 7 -15.36 -9.73 2.29
N ALA A 8 -15.23 -10.55 3.34
CA ALA A 8 -15.15 -10.07 4.72
C ALA A 8 -13.67 -9.72 5.07
N PRO A 9 -13.40 -8.95 6.14
CA PRO A 9 -12.05 -8.70 6.62
C PRO A 9 -11.20 -9.96 6.77
N ALA A 10 -11.75 -11.01 7.37
CA ALA A 10 -11.05 -12.29 7.54
C ALA A 10 -10.63 -12.92 6.21
N ASP A 11 -11.45 -12.82 5.14
CA ASP A 11 -11.10 -13.36 3.82
C ASP A 11 -9.86 -12.65 3.24
N VAL A 12 -9.75 -11.33 3.46
CA VAL A 12 -8.60 -10.52 3.03
C VAL A 12 -7.34 -10.90 3.82
N ILE A 13 -7.45 -10.98 5.14
CA ILE A 13 -6.32 -11.29 6.02
C ILE A 13 -5.77 -12.69 5.76
N VAL A 14 -6.64 -13.70 5.66
CA VAL A 14 -6.24 -15.08 5.37
C VAL A 14 -5.55 -15.14 4.00
N PHE A 15 -6.17 -14.59 2.97
CA PHE A 15 -5.61 -14.58 1.62
C PHE A 15 -4.22 -13.90 1.57
N TRP A 16 -4.10 -12.74 2.19
CA TRP A 16 -2.85 -11.97 2.17
C TRP A 16 -1.74 -12.67 2.95
N ARG A 17 -2.07 -13.24 4.12
CA ARG A 17 -1.12 -14.02 4.92
C ARG A 17 -0.62 -15.26 4.17
N GLU A 18 -1.52 -16.02 3.52
CA GLU A 18 -1.17 -17.23 2.76
C GLU A 18 -0.33 -16.91 1.52
N ALA A 19 -0.52 -15.75 0.91
CA ALA A 19 0.31 -15.30 -0.21
C ALA A 19 1.79 -15.16 0.21
N GLY A 20 2.05 -14.59 1.38
CA GLY A 20 3.41 -14.42 1.93
C GLY A 20 4.26 -13.42 1.14
N ARG A 21 5.45 -13.12 1.69
CA ARG A 21 6.36 -12.11 1.13
C ARG A 21 6.76 -12.38 -0.31
N ASP A 22 6.90 -13.63 -0.71
CA ASP A 22 7.31 -14.01 -2.06
C ASP A 22 6.31 -13.53 -3.13
N ARG A 23 5.02 -13.38 -2.78
CA ARG A 23 4.00 -12.90 -3.70
C ARG A 23 3.63 -11.43 -3.51
N TRP A 24 3.80 -10.87 -2.32
CA TRP A 24 3.44 -9.47 -2.05
C TRP A 24 4.21 -8.48 -2.90
N TYR A 25 5.51 -8.75 -3.12
CA TYR A 25 6.44 -7.82 -3.77
C TYR A 25 6.92 -8.28 -5.15
N ARG A 26 6.28 -9.34 -5.69
CA ARG A 26 6.58 -9.80 -7.05
C ARG A 26 5.49 -9.42 -8.04
N HIS A 27 5.92 -9.16 -9.27
CA HIS A 27 5.00 -9.15 -10.39
C HIS A 27 4.60 -10.59 -10.74
N ASP A 28 3.35 -10.96 -10.45
CA ASP A 28 2.77 -12.28 -10.71
C ASP A 28 1.36 -12.11 -11.31
N VAL A 29 1.25 -12.33 -12.62
CA VAL A 29 -0.01 -12.17 -13.36
C VAL A 29 -1.12 -13.11 -12.85
N THR A 30 -0.76 -14.27 -12.31
CA THR A 30 -1.72 -15.21 -11.74
C THR A 30 -2.27 -14.66 -10.42
N PHE A 31 -1.40 -14.10 -9.59
CA PHE A 31 -1.80 -13.45 -8.35
C PHE A 31 -2.66 -12.21 -8.60
N ASP A 32 -2.27 -11.39 -9.57
CA ASP A 32 -3.06 -10.23 -9.99
C ASP A 32 -4.47 -10.64 -10.47
N ALA A 33 -4.58 -11.72 -11.24
CA ALA A 33 -5.86 -12.26 -11.69
C ALA A 33 -6.70 -12.82 -10.53
N GLU A 34 -6.08 -13.47 -9.56
CA GLU A 34 -6.74 -13.97 -8.36
C GLU A 34 -7.29 -12.82 -7.50
N ILE A 35 -6.48 -11.79 -7.24
CA ILE A 35 -6.93 -10.57 -6.53
C ILE A 35 -8.11 -9.93 -7.28
N ARG A 36 -8.01 -9.80 -8.59
CA ARG A 36 -9.09 -9.24 -9.41
C ARG A 36 -10.38 -10.02 -9.28
N SER A 37 -10.30 -11.33 -9.37
CA SER A 37 -11.47 -12.21 -9.30
C SER A 37 -12.17 -12.15 -7.93
N ARG A 38 -11.39 -12.12 -6.86
CA ARG A 38 -11.90 -12.24 -5.49
C ARG A 38 -12.25 -10.90 -4.85
N PHE A 39 -11.50 -9.82 -5.18
CA PHE A 39 -11.52 -8.60 -4.37
C PHE A 39 -11.79 -7.31 -5.15
N LEU A 40 -11.94 -7.33 -6.48
CA LEU A 40 -12.22 -6.11 -7.23
C LEU A 40 -13.49 -5.39 -6.73
N ALA A 41 -14.58 -6.12 -6.47
CA ALA A 41 -15.82 -5.54 -5.97
C ALA A 41 -15.64 -4.98 -4.54
N THR A 42 -14.85 -5.67 -3.70
CA THR A 42 -14.52 -5.21 -2.35
C THR A 42 -13.70 -3.92 -2.40
N TRP A 43 -12.69 -3.84 -3.29
CA TRP A 43 -11.94 -2.61 -3.49
C TRP A 43 -12.84 -1.46 -3.97
N GLN A 44 -13.76 -1.70 -4.91
CA GLN A 44 -14.68 -0.67 -5.38
C GLN A 44 -15.53 -0.08 -4.25
N ARG A 45 -16.03 -0.93 -3.36
CA ARG A 45 -16.81 -0.50 -2.19
C ARG A 45 -15.93 0.23 -1.17
N ALA A 46 -14.70 -0.24 -0.93
CA ALA A 46 -13.73 0.43 -0.08
C ALA A 46 -13.39 1.82 -0.62
N ALA A 47 -13.11 1.94 -1.93
CA ALA A 47 -12.81 3.20 -2.60
C ALA A 47 -13.97 4.20 -2.54
N ALA A 48 -15.21 3.71 -2.49
CA ALA A 48 -16.42 4.52 -2.29
C ALA A 48 -16.66 4.89 -0.80
N GLY A 49 -15.80 4.45 0.13
CA GLY A 49 -15.97 4.70 1.57
C GLY A 49 -17.02 3.83 2.27
N GLU A 50 -17.61 2.86 1.56
CA GLU A 50 -18.74 2.06 2.04
C GLU A 50 -18.34 0.95 3.02
N LEU A 51 -17.03 0.73 3.22
CA LEU A 51 -16.48 -0.25 4.15
C LEU A 51 -15.86 0.36 5.40
N SER A 52 -16.18 1.62 5.73
CA SER A 52 -15.66 2.31 6.93
C SER A 52 -15.99 1.58 8.23
N SER A 53 -17.07 0.82 8.28
CA SER A 53 -17.42 -0.03 9.44
C SER A 53 -16.35 -1.09 9.77
N TRP A 54 -15.49 -1.47 8.82
CA TRP A 54 -14.39 -2.40 9.08
C TRP A 54 -13.39 -1.84 10.10
N GLU A 55 -13.25 -0.53 10.17
CA GLU A 55 -12.36 0.12 11.15
C GLU A 55 -12.76 -0.11 12.61
N ALA A 56 -13.95 -0.65 12.88
CA ALA A 56 -14.40 -0.95 14.25
C ALA A 56 -13.58 -2.08 14.92
N SER A 57 -12.89 -2.92 14.15
CA SER A 57 -12.02 -3.97 14.67
C SER A 57 -10.57 -3.81 14.17
N ASP A 58 -9.63 -4.38 14.92
CA ASP A 58 -8.20 -4.34 14.56
C ASP A 58 -7.95 -5.07 13.23
N GLU A 59 -8.52 -6.27 13.07
CA GLU A 59 -8.43 -7.04 11.83
C GLU A 59 -9.09 -6.32 10.66
N GLY A 60 -10.23 -5.70 10.88
CA GLY A 60 -10.94 -4.95 9.84
C GLY A 60 -10.17 -3.71 9.38
N ALA A 61 -9.55 -2.97 10.30
CA ALA A 61 -8.72 -1.82 9.97
C ALA A 61 -7.50 -2.22 9.12
N LEU A 62 -6.82 -3.33 9.49
CA LEU A 62 -5.72 -3.88 8.72
C LEU A 62 -6.18 -4.36 7.34
N ALA A 63 -7.28 -5.12 7.26
CA ALA A 63 -7.85 -5.60 6.01
C ALA A 63 -8.23 -4.45 5.07
N LEU A 64 -8.87 -3.40 5.60
CA LEU A 64 -9.25 -2.22 4.82
C LEU A 64 -8.01 -1.49 4.27
N THR A 65 -6.95 -1.38 5.08
CA THR A 65 -5.68 -0.79 4.63
C THR A 65 -5.07 -1.60 3.49
N ILE A 66 -5.02 -2.94 3.60
CA ILE A 66 -4.52 -3.82 2.52
C ILE A 66 -5.34 -3.66 1.24
N VAL A 67 -6.67 -3.64 1.35
CA VAL A 67 -7.58 -3.47 0.21
C VAL A 67 -7.35 -2.13 -0.49
N LEU A 68 -7.15 -1.04 0.26
CA LEU A 68 -7.02 0.31 -0.30
C LEU A 68 -5.60 0.61 -0.81
N ASP A 69 -4.57 0.01 -0.22
CA ASP A 69 -3.18 0.31 -0.55
C ASP A 69 -2.54 -0.75 -1.47
N GLN A 70 -2.69 -2.03 -1.15
CA GLN A 70 -1.97 -3.09 -1.85
C GLN A 70 -2.72 -3.58 -3.09
N PHE A 71 -4.02 -3.86 -2.98
CA PHE A 71 -4.78 -4.42 -4.09
C PHE A 71 -4.78 -3.54 -5.35
N PRO A 72 -4.86 -2.20 -5.31
CA PRO A 72 -4.76 -1.38 -6.51
C PRO A 72 -3.46 -1.60 -7.28
N ARG A 73 -2.35 -1.89 -6.59
CA ARG A 73 -1.04 -2.18 -7.19
C ARG A 73 -1.05 -3.46 -8.02
N ASN A 74 -1.89 -4.42 -7.65
CA ASN A 74 -2.12 -5.65 -8.42
C ASN A 74 -3.21 -5.47 -9.48
N LEU A 75 -4.30 -4.74 -9.15
CA LEU A 75 -5.49 -4.60 -10.00
C LEU A 75 -5.23 -3.71 -11.22
N PHE A 76 -4.40 -2.68 -11.08
CA PHE A 76 -4.30 -1.57 -12.03
C PHE A 76 -2.85 -1.23 -12.40
N ARG A 77 -2.01 -2.25 -12.61
CA ARG A 77 -0.62 -2.01 -13.00
C ARG A 77 -0.53 -1.12 -14.25
N ASN A 78 0.38 -0.16 -14.22
CA ASN A 78 0.58 0.83 -15.28
C ASN A 78 -0.64 1.75 -15.57
N ASP A 79 -1.52 1.93 -14.60
CA ASP A 79 -2.69 2.79 -14.68
C ASP A 79 -2.72 3.74 -13.47
N ALA A 80 -3.17 4.99 -13.65
CA ALA A 80 -3.25 5.96 -12.57
C ALA A 80 -4.13 5.52 -11.39
N ARG A 81 -5.09 4.61 -11.64
CA ARG A 81 -5.92 4.00 -10.60
C ARG A 81 -5.13 3.24 -9.54
N THR A 82 -3.90 2.80 -9.86
CA THR A 82 -2.97 2.18 -8.89
C THR A 82 -2.82 3.02 -7.62
N PHE A 83 -2.85 4.34 -7.75
CA PHE A 83 -2.60 5.28 -6.65
C PHE A 83 -3.87 6.01 -6.17
N SER A 84 -5.03 5.68 -6.75
CA SER A 84 -6.27 6.44 -6.53
C SER A 84 -6.80 6.38 -5.10
N THR A 85 -6.49 5.31 -4.37
CA THR A 85 -6.93 5.10 -2.99
C THR A 85 -5.81 5.28 -1.96
N ASP A 86 -4.59 5.65 -2.36
CA ASP A 86 -3.47 5.92 -1.44
C ASP A 86 -3.82 6.93 -0.32
N PRO A 87 -4.51 8.06 -0.60
CA PRO A 87 -4.90 8.99 0.47
C PRO A 87 -5.82 8.35 1.50
N LEU A 88 -6.82 7.60 1.05
CA LEU A 88 -7.78 6.94 1.93
C LEU A 88 -7.12 5.81 2.75
N ALA A 89 -6.23 5.04 2.13
CA ALA A 89 -5.43 4.01 2.83
C ALA A 89 -4.61 4.64 3.96
N ARG A 90 -3.96 5.77 3.69
CA ARG A 90 -3.14 6.50 4.67
C ARG A 90 -3.99 7.02 5.83
N GLU A 91 -5.18 7.54 5.57
CA GLU A 91 -6.10 7.97 6.63
C GLU A 91 -6.55 6.82 7.53
N VAL A 92 -6.95 5.68 6.94
CA VAL A 92 -7.32 4.47 7.67
C VAL A 92 -6.15 3.97 8.51
N ALA A 93 -4.96 3.86 7.92
CA ALA A 93 -3.75 3.44 8.61
C ALA A 93 -3.38 4.38 9.78
N SER A 94 -3.51 5.70 9.57
CA SER A 94 -3.24 6.68 10.63
C SER A 94 -4.17 6.45 11.82
N ARG A 95 -5.48 6.38 11.58
CA ARG A 95 -6.46 6.12 12.66
C ARG A 95 -6.22 4.79 13.36
N ALA A 96 -5.82 3.76 12.62
CA ALA A 96 -5.50 2.45 13.19
C ALA A 96 -4.29 2.52 14.12
N ILE A 97 -3.19 3.13 13.67
CA ILE A 97 -1.96 3.31 14.48
C ILE A 97 -2.23 4.16 15.71
N ASP A 98 -2.98 5.27 15.57
CA ASP A 98 -3.32 6.17 16.70
C ASP A 98 -4.14 5.44 17.78
N ARG A 99 -4.83 4.36 17.43
CA ARG A 99 -5.52 3.44 18.36
C ARG A 99 -4.65 2.28 18.86
N GLY A 100 -3.40 2.18 18.41
CA GLY A 100 -2.48 1.09 18.76
C GLY A 100 -2.83 -0.25 18.13
N VAL A 101 -3.54 -0.26 16.99
CA VAL A 101 -3.91 -1.48 16.26
C VAL A 101 -2.65 -2.24 15.82
N ASP A 102 -1.63 -1.54 15.38
CA ASP A 102 -0.35 -2.10 14.95
C ASP A 102 0.36 -2.93 16.02
N ALA A 103 0.14 -2.64 17.29
CA ALA A 103 0.68 -3.45 18.40
C ALA A 103 -0.12 -4.75 18.65
N ARG A 104 -1.35 -4.86 18.13
CA ARG A 104 -2.28 -5.98 18.40
C ARG A 104 -2.51 -6.92 17.23
N VAL A 105 -2.25 -6.47 16.01
CA VAL A 105 -2.37 -7.33 14.81
C VAL A 105 -1.19 -8.29 14.67
N ASP A 106 -1.34 -9.26 13.78
CA ASP A 106 -0.26 -10.19 13.44
C ASP A 106 1.03 -9.44 13.06
N PRO A 107 2.15 -9.69 13.77
CA PRO A 107 3.43 -9.03 13.47
C PRO A 107 3.89 -9.19 12.02
N LEU A 108 3.53 -10.30 11.36
CA LEU A 108 3.84 -10.55 9.95
C LEU A 108 3.13 -9.56 9.01
N LEU A 109 1.91 -9.13 9.37
CA LEU A 109 1.08 -8.25 8.55
C LEU A 109 1.10 -6.78 9.01
N ARG A 110 1.74 -6.50 10.13
CA ARG A 110 1.82 -5.14 10.72
C ARG A 110 2.34 -4.11 9.72
N GLU A 111 3.32 -4.47 8.92
CA GLU A 111 3.96 -3.59 7.94
C GLU A 111 2.94 -2.93 7.00
N PHE A 112 1.83 -3.60 6.69
CA PHE A 112 0.78 -3.06 5.81
C PHE A 112 0.01 -1.88 6.41
N LEU A 113 0.13 -1.61 7.71
CA LEU A 113 -0.31 -0.35 8.32
C LEU A 113 0.71 0.79 8.14
N TYR A 114 1.97 0.48 7.80
CA TYR A 114 3.03 1.48 7.64
C TYR A 114 3.27 1.85 6.18
N LEU A 115 3.09 0.90 5.25
CA LEU A 115 3.31 1.09 3.82
C LEU A 115 2.50 2.24 3.19
N PRO A 116 1.26 2.58 3.60
CA PRO A 116 0.57 3.76 3.08
C PRO A 116 1.33 5.07 3.28
N PHE A 117 2.15 5.18 4.33
CA PHE A 117 3.02 6.34 4.56
C PHE A 117 4.27 6.30 3.67
N GLU A 118 4.84 5.10 3.42
CA GLU A 118 5.94 4.90 2.48
C GLU A 118 5.53 5.27 1.04
N HIS A 119 4.28 5.01 0.69
CA HIS A 119 3.73 5.32 -0.62
C HIS A 119 3.34 6.79 -0.82
N SER A 120 3.38 7.60 0.22
CA SER A 120 3.04 9.03 0.17
C SER A 120 4.15 9.87 -0.45
N GLU A 121 3.78 10.88 -1.24
CA GLU A 121 4.72 11.90 -1.75
C GLU A 121 4.90 13.08 -0.76
N HIS A 122 4.40 12.96 0.49
CA HIS A 122 4.63 13.93 1.54
C HIS A 122 5.79 13.51 2.46
N LEU A 123 6.80 14.37 2.59
CA LEU A 123 8.01 14.04 3.38
C LEU A 123 7.68 13.71 4.86
N ALA A 124 6.69 14.37 5.45
CA ALA A 124 6.27 14.07 6.82
C ALA A 124 5.74 12.64 6.99
N ASP A 125 5.01 12.11 5.99
CA ASP A 125 4.53 10.73 6.00
C ASP A 125 5.71 9.76 5.85
N GLN A 126 6.66 10.05 4.99
CA GLN A 126 7.89 9.26 4.83
C GLN A 126 8.67 9.18 6.15
N GLN A 127 8.83 10.31 6.83
CA GLN A 127 9.50 10.35 8.13
C GLN A 127 8.74 9.54 9.19
N ARG A 128 7.40 9.57 9.17
CA ARG A 128 6.56 8.75 10.05
C ARG A 128 6.78 7.27 9.77
N CYS A 129 6.80 6.85 8.50
CA CYS A 129 7.07 5.47 8.09
C CYS A 129 8.41 4.96 8.63
N VAL A 130 9.48 5.72 8.40
CA VAL A 130 10.82 5.40 8.91
C VAL A 130 10.82 5.27 10.44
N ALA A 131 10.15 6.18 11.16
CA ALA A 131 10.05 6.12 12.62
C ALA A 131 9.32 4.86 13.10
N LEU A 132 8.21 4.49 12.44
CA LEU A 132 7.43 3.28 12.75
C LEU A 132 8.26 2.00 12.56
N PHE A 133 8.96 1.86 11.45
CA PHE A 133 9.83 0.69 11.23
C PHE A 133 11.01 0.63 12.19
N ARG A 134 11.60 1.77 12.57
CA ARG A 134 12.65 1.81 13.61
C ARG A 134 12.15 1.37 14.97
N GLN A 135 10.94 1.78 15.34
CA GLN A 135 10.36 1.49 16.66
C GLN A 135 9.84 0.06 16.78
N CYS A 136 9.16 -0.42 15.75
CA CYS A 136 8.39 -1.68 15.80
C CYS A 136 9.16 -2.86 15.22
N GLY A 137 10.26 -2.63 14.52
CA GLY A 137 10.99 -3.66 13.80
C GLY A 137 10.20 -4.19 12.61
N GLY A 138 10.46 -5.43 12.24
CA GLY A 138 9.86 -6.09 11.08
C GLY A 138 10.91 -6.83 10.27
N HIS A 139 10.67 -7.04 9.00
CA HIS A 139 11.68 -7.59 8.13
C HIS A 139 12.88 -6.64 8.03
N PRO A 140 14.13 -7.15 8.04
CA PRO A 140 15.34 -6.31 8.06
C PRO A 140 15.40 -5.27 6.93
N ASP A 141 14.85 -5.60 5.77
CA ASP A 141 14.87 -4.72 4.60
C ASP A 141 13.85 -3.58 4.67
N ASN A 142 12.77 -3.70 5.47
CA ASN A 142 11.69 -2.74 5.48
C ASN A 142 12.17 -1.32 5.87
N LEU A 143 13.02 -1.22 6.89
CA LEU A 143 13.59 0.07 7.30
C LEU A 143 14.43 0.68 6.17
N LYS A 144 15.25 -0.14 5.50
CA LYS A 144 16.07 0.33 4.38
C LYS A 144 15.20 0.86 3.24
N TYR A 145 14.15 0.12 2.85
CA TYR A 145 13.23 0.59 1.82
C TYR A 145 12.53 1.89 2.21
N ALA A 146 12.05 2.01 3.46
CA ALA A 146 11.45 3.25 3.94
C ALA A 146 12.43 4.44 3.89
N GLU A 147 13.71 4.23 4.24
CA GLU A 147 14.75 5.26 4.14
C GLU A 147 15.03 5.63 2.69
N ASP A 148 15.15 4.66 1.78
CA ASP A 148 15.35 4.87 0.35
C ASP A 148 14.18 5.68 -0.26
N HIS A 149 12.92 5.36 0.10
CA HIS A 149 11.75 6.11 -0.34
C HIS A 149 11.73 7.55 0.19
N ALA A 150 12.07 7.72 1.48
CA ALA A 150 12.17 9.05 2.09
C ALA A 150 13.25 9.91 1.39
N ASP A 151 14.36 9.32 0.96
CA ASP A 151 15.41 10.02 0.23
C ASP A 151 14.95 10.46 -1.16
N ILE A 152 14.19 9.63 -1.88
CA ILE A 152 13.59 10.00 -3.15
C ILE A 152 12.65 11.21 -2.97
N ILE A 153 11.76 11.17 -1.98
CA ILE A 153 10.83 12.27 -1.73
C ILE A 153 11.56 13.53 -1.25
N ARG A 154 12.62 13.40 -0.46
CA ARG A 154 13.47 14.54 -0.06
C ARG A 154 14.16 15.19 -1.26
N ARG A 155 14.58 14.38 -2.24
CA ARG A 155 15.31 14.85 -3.42
C ARG A 155 14.39 15.45 -4.47
N PHE A 156 13.29 14.76 -4.80
CA PHE A 156 12.44 15.10 -5.94
C PHE A 156 11.07 15.67 -5.53
N GLY A 157 10.66 15.54 -4.26
CA GLY A 157 9.32 15.90 -3.80
C GLY A 157 8.20 14.99 -4.32
N ARG A 158 8.57 13.97 -5.09
CA ARG A 158 7.65 12.99 -5.70
C ARG A 158 8.40 11.72 -6.12
N PHE A 159 7.65 10.69 -6.49
CA PHE A 159 8.22 9.47 -7.08
C PHE A 159 8.34 9.59 -8.61
N PRO A 160 9.56 9.69 -9.18
CA PRO A 160 9.75 9.86 -10.63
C PRO A 160 9.13 8.74 -11.48
N HIS A 161 9.16 7.49 -11.01
CA HIS A 161 8.59 6.35 -11.73
C HIS A 161 7.07 6.47 -11.98
N ARG A 162 6.36 7.28 -11.19
CA ARG A 162 4.91 7.51 -11.35
C ARG A 162 4.59 8.56 -12.41
N ASN A 163 5.58 9.36 -12.84
CA ASN A 163 5.33 10.51 -13.71
C ASN A 163 4.59 10.13 -14.99
N ARG A 164 5.06 9.10 -15.69
CA ARG A 164 4.44 8.64 -16.95
C ARG A 164 2.97 8.26 -16.75
N VAL A 165 2.67 7.50 -15.72
CA VAL A 165 1.33 6.97 -15.44
C VAL A 165 0.38 8.08 -14.99
N LEU A 166 0.91 9.08 -14.26
CA LEU A 166 0.14 10.22 -13.76
C LEU A 166 0.12 11.42 -14.73
N GLY A 167 0.68 11.26 -15.94
CA GLY A 167 0.72 12.34 -16.94
C GLY A 167 1.57 13.54 -16.51
N ARG A 168 2.58 13.32 -15.65
CA ARG A 168 3.50 14.35 -15.18
C ARG A 168 4.75 14.39 -16.07
N GLU A 169 5.23 15.59 -16.34
CA GLU A 169 6.51 15.79 -17.02
C GLU A 169 7.66 15.29 -16.14
N THR A 170 8.58 14.53 -16.73
CA THR A 170 9.80 14.04 -16.06
C THR A 170 10.94 15.01 -16.31
N THR A 171 11.57 15.53 -15.26
CA THR A 171 12.72 16.41 -15.38
C THR A 171 13.98 15.64 -15.82
N ALA A 172 14.98 16.35 -16.34
CA ALA A 172 16.25 15.72 -16.73
C ALA A 172 16.95 15.00 -15.55
N GLU A 173 16.83 15.55 -14.34
CA GLU A 173 17.40 14.94 -13.14
C GLU A 173 16.65 13.67 -12.72
N GLU A 174 15.33 13.67 -12.79
CA GLU A 174 14.50 12.49 -12.54
C GLU A 174 14.77 11.39 -13.58
N GLN A 175 14.91 11.77 -14.86
CA GLN A 175 15.25 10.80 -15.91
C GLN A 175 16.61 10.17 -15.66
N ALA A 176 17.63 10.98 -15.34
CA ALA A 176 18.96 10.47 -15.00
C ALA A 176 18.94 9.51 -13.80
N PHE A 177 18.09 9.77 -12.79
CA PHE A 177 17.90 8.87 -11.66
C PHE A 177 17.29 7.52 -12.10
N LEU A 178 16.27 7.55 -12.96
CA LEU A 178 15.63 6.32 -13.47
C LEU A 178 16.60 5.51 -14.34
N ASP A 179 17.34 6.18 -15.23
CA ASP A 179 18.33 5.55 -16.13
C ASP A 179 19.50 4.92 -15.37
N ALA A 180 19.84 5.46 -14.20
CA ALA A 180 20.87 4.91 -13.30
C ALA A 180 20.37 3.69 -12.48
N GLY A 181 19.15 3.19 -12.74
CA GLY A 181 18.57 2.07 -12.00
C GLY A 181 17.95 2.49 -10.66
N GLY A 182 17.54 3.75 -10.54
CA GLY A 182 16.76 4.22 -9.40
C GLY A 182 15.44 3.48 -9.27
N PHE A 183 14.79 3.61 -8.10
CA PHE A 183 13.55 2.90 -7.78
C PHE A 183 12.49 3.09 -8.87
N SER A 184 11.98 1.99 -9.40
CA SER A 184 11.07 1.95 -10.56
C SER A 184 9.64 1.46 -10.24
N GLY A 185 9.35 1.14 -8.97
CA GLY A 185 8.04 0.64 -8.50
C GLY A 185 7.95 -0.86 -8.46
#